data_c6a8bf4b8917da009a5a7260994d77ac
#
_entry.id   c6a8bf4b8917da009a5a7260994d77ac
#
_cell.length_a   1.000
_cell.length_b   1.000
_cell.length_c   1.000
_cell.angle_alpha   90.00
_cell.angle_beta   90.00
_cell.angle_gamma   90.00
#
_symmetry.space_group_name_H-M   'P 1'
#
loop_
_entity.id
_entity.type
_entity.pdbx_description
1 polymer ?
#
loop_
_entity_poly.entity_id
_entity_poly.type
_entity_poly.pdbx_seq_one_letter_code
_entity_poly.pdbx_strand_id
1 'polypeptide(L)'
;MTRTVKEIFQELENMENDNVKLIKKRQEELEAIVPTIEKAKQDIVEAKKKVDAQAYNKAKTELWTAENTKELLEEELEKLQSNPLVSKEEYHKLAKDITAAAESVNAEILDKISKYFPEFEKLKENFTRNVEDANKALSKLEHAIGKNTESYKYDDQGGLVQRYHGLDYTPKKNVACLLNKFVETYNRMVK
;
A
#
# COMPACT_ATOMS: atom_id res chain seq x y z
N MET A 1 -9.83 21.11 -2.38
CA MET A 1 -8.96 20.24 -1.55
C MET A 1 -8.90 18.88 -2.22
N THR A 2 -7.70 18.38 -2.45
CA THR A 2 -7.51 17.05 -3.03
C THR A 2 -7.69 16.01 -1.93
N ARG A 3 -8.54 15.02 -2.15
CA ARG A 3 -8.76 13.92 -1.19
C ARG A 3 -7.47 13.13 -1.01
N THR A 4 -7.21 12.66 0.21
CA THR A 4 -6.09 11.75 0.49
C THR A 4 -6.44 10.31 0.09
N VAL A 5 -5.43 9.48 -0.15
CA VAL A 5 -5.63 8.03 -0.39
C VAL A 5 -6.40 7.37 0.75
N LYS A 6 -6.13 7.78 2.00
CA LYS A 6 -6.81 7.26 3.19
C LYS A 6 -8.30 7.59 3.22
N GLU A 7 -8.67 8.81 2.82
CA GLU A 7 -10.08 9.22 2.76
C GLU A 7 -10.84 8.44 1.68
N ILE A 8 -10.22 8.23 0.51
CA ILE A 8 -10.83 7.44 -0.56
C ILE A 8 -10.97 5.97 -0.13
N PHE A 9 -9.96 5.41 0.52
CA PHE A 9 -10.02 4.05 1.04
C PHE A 9 -11.16 3.88 2.06
N GLN A 10 -11.33 4.83 2.98
CA GLN A 10 -12.41 4.81 3.95
C GLN A 10 -13.80 4.92 3.30
N GLU A 11 -13.93 5.70 2.24
CA GLU A 11 -15.15 5.81 1.45
C GLU A 11 -15.52 4.46 0.82
N LEU A 12 -14.55 3.76 0.20
CA LEU A 12 -14.75 2.43 -0.37
C LEU A 12 -15.15 1.39 0.68
N GLU A 13 -14.48 1.37 1.83
CA GLU A 13 -14.86 0.49 2.95
C GLU A 13 -16.30 0.75 3.43
N ASN A 14 -16.71 2.01 3.51
CA ASN A 14 -18.07 2.36 3.90
C ASN A 14 -19.09 1.87 2.87
N MET A 15 -18.80 2.01 1.56
CA MET A 15 -19.68 1.51 0.50
C MET A 15 -19.83 -0.02 0.57
N GLU A 16 -18.73 -0.76 0.77
CA GLU A 16 -18.78 -2.22 0.95
C GLU A 16 -19.62 -2.62 2.18
N ASN A 17 -19.36 -1.99 3.31
CA ASN A 17 -20.07 -2.26 4.55
C ASN A 17 -21.57 -1.98 4.44
N ASP A 18 -21.96 -0.90 3.77
CA ASP A 18 -23.36 -0.54 3.59
C ASP A 18 -24.07 -1.51 2.63
N ASN A 19 -23.39 -1.97 1.58
CA ASN A 19 -23.90 -3.02 0.71
C ASN A 19 -24.12 -4.34 1.47
N VAL A 20 -23.14 -4.75 2.28
CA VAL A 20 -23.28 -5.98 3.13
C VAL A 20 -24.45 -5.86 4.09
N LYS A 21 -24.64 -4.70 4.73
CA LYS A 21 -25.80 -4.47 5.62
C LYS A 21 -27.12 -4.55 4.86
N LEU A 22 -27.16 -3.98 3.65
CA LEU A 22 -28.37 -3.99 2.84
C LEU A 22 -28.73 -5.41 2.38
N ILE A 23 -27.74 -6.19 1.92
CA ILE A 23 -27.91 -7.59 1.56
C ILE A 23 -28.47 -8.37 2.76
N LYS A 24 -27.87 -8.23 3.93
CA LYS A 24 -28.34 -8.90 5.15
C LYS A 24 -29.77 -8.52 5.50
N LYS A 25 -30.11 -7.25 5.43
CA LYS A 25 -31.47 -6.77 5.68
C LYS A 25 -32.47 -7.39 4.71
N ARG A 26 -32.16 -7.47 3.42
CA ARG A 26 -33.04 -8.08 2.41
C ARG A 26 -33.17 -9.58 2.60
N GLN A 27 -32.13 -10.27 3.05
CA GLN A 27 -32.22 -11.70 3.42
C GLN A 27 -33.15 -11.93 4.62
N GLU A 28 -33.04 -11.10 5.65
CA GLU A 28 -33.94 -11.16 6.83
C GLU A 28 -35.40 -10.88 6.44
N GLU A 29 -35.65 -9.91 5.55
CA GLU A 29 -36.98 -9.62 5.01
C GLU A 29 -37.53 -10.81 4.18
N LEU A 30 -36.66 -11.45 3.38
CA LEU A 30 -37.01 -12.64 2.60
C LEU A 30 -37.36 -13.84 3.50
N GLU A 31 -36.58 -14.07 4.55
CA GLU A 31 -36.86 -15.11 5.52
C GLU A 31 -38.21 -14.87 6.27
N ALA A 32 -38.51 -13.62 6.60
CA ALA A 32 -39.73 -13.25 7.30
C ALA A 32 -41.00 -13.40 6.46
N ILE A 33 -40.89 -13.33 5.13
CA ILE A 33 -42.06 -13.44 4.25
C ILE A 33 -42.50 -14.91 4.03
N VAL A 34 -41.60 -15.88 4.17
CA VAL A 34 -41.89 -17.31 3.94
C VAL A 34 -43.01 -17.83 4.84
N PRO A 35 -43.01 -17.59 6.18
CA PRO A 35 -44.12 -18.00 7.05
C PRO A 35 -45.45 -17.35 6.67
N THR A 36 -45.43 -16.12 6.15
CA THR A 36 -46.64 -15.41 5.70
C THR A 36 -47.25 -16.11 4.48
N ILE A 37 -46.44 -16.56 3.54
CA ILE A 37 -46.87 -17.33 2.36
C ILE A 37 -47.49 -18.68 2.82
N GLU A 38 -46.81 -19.38 3.72
CA GLU A 38 -47.30 -20.66 4.22
C GLU A 38 -48.64 -20.52 4.95
N LYS A 39 -48.76 -19.50 5.81
CA LYS A 39 -50.01 -19.19 6.51
C LYS A 39 -51.13 -18.86 5.54
N ALA A 40 -50.89 -17.98 4.57
CA ALA A 40 -51.92 -17.64 3.58
C ALA A 40 -52.36 -18.87 2.76
N LYS A 41 -51.46 -19.80 2.44
CA LYS A 41 -51.80 -21.09 1.81
C LYS A 41 -52.68 -21.95 2.69
N GLN A 42 -52.43 -22.04 4.01
CA GLN A 42 -53.25 -22.75 4.97
C GLN A 42 -54.64 -22.11 5.11
N ASP A 43 -54.68 -20.77 5.23
CA ASP A 43 -55.93 -20.02 5.35
C ASP A 43 -56.84 -20.21 4.12
N ILE A 44 -56.27 -20.29 2.91
CA ILE A 44 -57.04 -20.66 1.68
C ILE A 44 -57.67 -22.04 1.78
N VAL A 45 -56.92 -23.03 2.29
CA VAL A 45 -57.43 -24.42 2.44
C VAL A 45 -58.55 -24.46 3.48
N GLU A 46 -58.42 -23.75 4.59
CA GLU A 46 -59.44 -23.67 5.62
C GLU A 46 -60.72 -22.97 5.16
N ALA A 47 -60.55 -21.82 4.48
CA ALA A 47 -61.68 -21.07 3.93
C ALA A 47 -62.48 -21.90 2.91
N LYS A 48 -61.76 -22.69 2.08
CA LYS A 48 -62.46 -23.68 1.17
C LYS A 48 -63.28 -24.72 1.90
N LYS A 49 -62.74 -25.31 3.00
CA LYS A 49 -63.43 -26.31 3.79
C LYS A 49 -64.71 -25.75 4.44
N LYS A 50 -64.63 -24.45 4.84
CA LYS A 50 -65.78 -23.75 5.46
C LYS A 50 -66.75 -23.10 4.46
N VAL A 51 -66.43 -23.15 3.16
CA VAL A 51 -67.20 -22.51 2.08
C VAL A 51 -67.34 -21.00 2.32
N ASP A 52 -66.30 -20.38 2.95
CA ASP A 52 -66.25 -18.95 3.25
C ASP A 52 -65.58 -18.21 2.13
N ALA A 53 -66.36 -17.59 1.23
CA ALA A 53 -65.83 -16.86 0.08
C ALA A 53 -65.08 -15.58 0.47
N GLN A 54 -65.42 -14.92 1.59
CA GLN A 54 -64.78 -13.69 2.02
C GLN A 54 -63.37 -13.98 2.58
N ALA A 55 -63.29 -14.97 3.48
CA ALA A 55 -61.98 -15.43 4.01
C ALA A 55 -61.08 -15.97 2.89
N TYR A 56 -61.64 -16.70 1.93
CA TYR A 56 -60.89 -17.19 0.75
C TYR A 56 -60.29 -16.07 -0.07
N ASN A 57 -61.06 -15.03 -0.42
CA ASN A 57 -60.58 -13.92 -1.21
C ASN A 57 -59.50 -13.13 -0.47
N LYS A 58 -59.66 -12.89 0.83
CA LYS A 58 -58.67 -12.24 1.68
C LYS A 58 -57.35 -13.02 1.68
N ALA A 59 -57.38 -14.32 2.00
CA ALA A 59 -56.19 -15.17 2.02
C ALA A 59 -55.51 -15.27 0.65
N LYS A 60 -56.28 -15.27 -0.44
CA LYS A 60 -55.75 -15.27 -1.81
C LYS A 60 -55.02 -13.97 -2.12
N THR A 61 -55.54 -12.82 -1.70
CA THR A 61 -54.88 -11.51 -1.88
C THR A 61 -53.61 -11.42 -1.05
N GLU A 62 -53.64 -11.90 0.18
CA GLU A 62 -52.46 -11.97 1.06
C GLU A 62 -51.36 -12.84 0.46
N LEU A 63 -51.73 -14.04 -0.07
CA LEU A 63 -50.79 -14.92 -0.75
C LEU A 63 -50.14 -14.24 -1.96
N TRP A 64 -50.94 -13.65 -2.83
CA TRP A 64 -50.48 -12.97 -4.03
C TRP A 64 -49.52 -11.83 -3.68
N THR A 65 -49.87 -10.99 -2.68
CA THR A 65 -48.99 -9.90 -2.21
C THR A 65 -47.69 -10.42 -1.65
N ALA A 66 -47.73 -11.48 -0.84
CA ALA A 66 -46.53 -12.06 -0.25
C ALA A 66 -45.61 -12.70 -1.30
N GLU A 67 -46.20 -13.43 -2.28
CA GLU A 67 -45.41 -14.04 -3.37
C GLU A 67 -44.75 -12.98 -4.26
N ASN A 68 -45.47 -11.91 -4.61
CA ASN A 68 -44.87 -10.80 -5.38
C ASN A 68 -43.80 -10.06 -4.57
N THR A 69 -43.97 -9.86 -3.27
CA THR A 69 -42.96 -9.24 -2.42
C THR A 69 -41.69 -10.10 -2.35
N LYS A 70 -41.86 -11.42 -2.26
CA LYS A 70 -40.75 -12.38 -2.29
C LYS A 70 -39.98 -12.27 -3.58
N GLU A 71 -40.64 -12.27 -4.73
CA GLU A 71 -40.02 -12.16 -6.04
C GLU A 71 -39.22 -10.85 -6.17
N LEU A 72 -39.77 -9.71 -5.74
CA LEU A 72 -39.06 -8.42 -5.74
C LEU A 72 -37.84 -8.42 -4.84
N LEU A 73 -37.91 -9.05 -3.66
CA LEU A 73 -36.77 -9.17 -2.76
C LEU A 73 -35.65 -10.07 -3.33
N GLU A 74 -36.05 -11.18 -3.99
CA GLU A 74 -35.11 -12.08 -4.67
C GLU A 74 -34.38 -11.37 -5.81
N GLU A 75 -35.09 -10.62 -6.66
CA GLU A 75 -34.51 -9.81 -7.73
C GLU A 75 -33.58 -8.71 -7.18
N GLU A 76 -33.97 -8.04 -6.11
CA GLU A 76 -33.14 -7.02 -5.48
C GLU A 76 -31.87 -7.61 -4.89
N LEU A 77 -31.97 -8.76 -4.22
CA LEU A 77 -30.79 -9.49 -3.71
C LEU A 77 -29.84 -9.90 -4.83
N GLU A 78 -30.35 -10.45 -5.91
CA GLU A 78 -29.53 -10.80 -7.07
C GLU A 78 -28.81 -9.57 -7.62
N LYS A 79 -29.48 -8.43 -7.75
CA LYS A 79 -28.88 -7.16 -8.19
C LYS A 79 -27.80 -6.67 -7.23
N LEU A 80 -28.04 -6.72 -5.92
CA LEU A 80 -27.08 -6.29 -4.89
C LEU A 80 -25.84 -7.18 -4.84
N GLN A 81 -25.96 -8.47 -5.17
CA GLN A 81 -24.85 -9.42 -5.17
C GLN A 81 -24.08 -9.45 -6.48
N SER A 82 -24.75 -9.21 -7.62
CA SER A 82 -24.14 -9.33 -8.94
C SER A 82 -23.62 -8.03 -9.51
N ASN A 83 -24.22 -6.90 -9.14
CA ASN A 83 -23.81 -5.61 -9.69
C ASN A 83 -22.57 -5.06 -8.98
N PRO A 84 -21.65 -4.44 -9.72
CA PRO A 84 -20.51 -3.74 -9.12
C PRO A 84 -20.99 -2.56 -8.28
N LEU A 85 -20.31 -2.30 -7.15
CA LEU A 85 -20.64 -1.21 -6.21
C LEU A 85 -20.46 0.19 -6.82
N VAL A 86 -19.63 0.29 -7.84
CA VAL A 86 -19.36 1.56 -8.55
C VAL A 86 -19.53 1.36 -10.05
N SER A 87 -19.98 2.40 -10.73
CA SER A 87 -20.04 2.42 -12.19
C SER A 87 -18.64 2.42 -12.82
N LYS A 88 -18.54 2.10 -14.11
CA LYS A 88 -17.25 2.16 -14.84
C LYS A 88 -16.65 3.55 -14.83
N GLU A 89 -17.48 4.58 -14.94
CA GLU A 89 -17.08 5.97 -14.90
C GLU A 89 -16.53 6.37 -13.54
N GLU A 90 -17.20 5.97 -12.48
CA GLU A 90 -16.77 6.18 -11.09
C GLU A 90 -15.49 5.42 -10.79
N TYR A 91 -15.34 4.17 -11.24
CA TYR A 91 -14.12 3.40 -11.12
C TYR A 91 -12.92 4.14 -11.73
N HIS A 92 -13.05 4.62 -12.97
CA HIS A 92 -11.98 5.37 -13.63
C HIS A 92 -11.66 6.69 -12.92
N LYS A 93 -12.67 7.36 -12.40
CA LYS A 93 -12.49 8.59 -11.62
C LYS A 93 -11.76 8.29 -10.31
N LEU A 94 -12.21 7.30 -9.54
CA LEU A 94 -11.57 6.90 -8.28
C LEU A 94 -10.14 6.43 -8.49
N ALA A 95 -9.87 5.62 -9.52
CA ALA A 95 -8.53 5.18 -9.87
C ALA A 95 -7.59 6.37 -10.16
N LYS A 96 -8.08 7.37 -10.92
CA LYS A 96 -7.35 8.61 -11.20
C LYS A 96 -7.11 9.43 -9.94
N ASP A 97 -8.13 9.57 -9.07
CA ASP A 97 -8.02 10.33 -7.82
C ASP A 97 -7.02 9.67 -6.86
N ILE A 98 -7.04 8.34 -6.73
CA ILE A 98 -6.08 7.57 -5.93
C ILE A 98 -4.66 7.79 -6.43
N THR A 99 -4.45 7.64 -7.75
CA THR A 99 -3.13 7.86 -8.36
C THR A 99 -2.64 9.27 -8.13
N ALA A 100 -3.49 10.28 -8.37
CA ALA A 100 -3.13 11.68 -8.17
C ALA A 100 -2.80 12.00 -6.70
N ALA A 101 -3.57 11.45 -5.76
CA ALA A 101 -3.31 11.62 -4.33
C ALA A 101 -1.98 10.96 -3.90
N ALA A 102 -1.67 9.77 -4.41
CA ALA A 102 -0.41 9.08 -4.14
C ALA A 102 0.79 9.85 -4.72
N GLU A 103 0.69 10.33 -5.97
CA GLU A 103 1.74 11.12 -6.61
C GLU A 103 1.98 12.46 -5.89
N SER A 104 0.95 13.10 -5.37
CA SER A 104 1.10 14.32 -4.57
C SER A 104 1.96 14.07 -3.32
N VAL A 105 1.73 12.96 -2.60
CA VAL A 105 2.52 12.57 -1.43
C VAL A 105 3.96 12.23 -1.84
N ASN A 106 4.15 11.50 -2.93
CA ASN A 106 5.47 11.17 -3.46
C ASN A 106 6.26 12.42 -3.83
N ALA A 107 5.61 13.41 -4.46
CA ALA A 107 6.23 14.69 -4.81
C ALA A 107 6.67 15.47 -3.56
N GLU A 108 5.86 15.50 -2.50
CA GLU A 108 6.23 16.12 -1.23
C GLU A 108 7.44 15.43 -0.56
N ILE A 109 7.50 14.09 -0.62
CA ILE A 109 8.61 13.30 -0.10
C ILE A 109 9.87 13.62 -0.89
N LEU A 110 9.76 13.66 -2.22
CA LEU A 110 10.90 13.98 -3.10
C LEU A 110 11.41 15.40 -2.86
N ASP A 111 10.53 16.38 -2.67
CA ASP A 111 10.93 17.75 -2.32
C ASP A 111 11.71 17.80 -0.99
N LYS A 112 11.27 17.05 0.02
CA LYS A 112 11.99 16.92 1.29
C LYS A 112 13.38 16.30 1.11
N ILE A 113 13.48 15.21 0.34
CA ILE A 113 14.76 14.56 0.03
C ILE A 113 15.71 15.54 -0.70
N SER A 114 15.17 16.28 -1.67
CA SER A 114 15.93 17.27 -2.45
C SER A 114 16.60 18.33 -1.57
N LYS A 115 15.96 18.72 -0.48
CA LYS A 115 16.52 19.71 0.46
C LYS A 115 17.74 19.19 1.23
N TYR A 116 17.84 17.88 1.46
CA TYR A 116 18.97 17.26 2.15
C TYR A 116 20.11 16.86 1.19
N PHE A 117 19.84 16.84 -0.11
CA PHE A 117 20.81 16.38 -1.09
C PHE A 117 22.14 17.15 -1.10
N PRO A 118 22.17 18.50 -1.03
CA PRO A 118 23.41 19.27 -0.95
C PRO A 118 24.27 18.91 0.28
N GLU A 119 23.62 18.52 1.38
CA GLU A 119 24.32 18.10 2.58
C GLU A 119 25.03 16.76 2.39
N PHE A 120 24.38 15.82 1.71
CA PHE A 120 25.00 14.55 1.33
C PHE A 120 26.19 14.72 0.37
N GLU A 121 26.11 15.62 -0.60
CA GLU A 121 27.24 15.95 -1.48
C GLU A 121 28.40 16.50 -0.68
N LYS A 122 28.16 17.44 0.21
CA LYS A 122 29.20 18.01 1.10
C LYS A 122 29.85 16.95 2.00
N LEU A 123 29.05 16.01 2.54
CA LEU A 123 29.60 14.90 3.33
C LEU A 123 30.48 13.98 2.48
N LYS A 124 30.10 13.71 1.24
CA LYS A 124 30.90 12.95 0.29
C LYS A 124 32.26 13.66 0.00
N GLU A 125 32.22 14.94 -0.28
CA GLU A 125 33.45 15.74 -0.51
C GLU A 125 34.38 15.73 0.71
N ASN A 126 33.81 15.92 1.91
CA ASN A 126 34.55 15.87 3.16
C ASN A 126 35.22 14.51 3.39
N PHE A 127 34.49 13.43 3.11
CA PHE A 127 35.02 12.07 3.22
C PHE A 127 36.20 11.87 2.23
N THR A 128 36.02 12.25 0.97
CA THR A 128 37.06 12.14 -0.07
C THR A 128 38.27 12.93 0.32
N ARG A 129 38.10 14.18 0.76
CA ARG A 129 39.19 15.04 1.22
C ARG A 129 39.93 14.42 2.39
N ASN A 130 39.25 13.86 3.36
CA ASN A 130 39.87 13.18 4.51
C ASN A 130 40.74 11.99 4.07
N VAL A 131 40.30 11.21 3.09
CA VAL A 131 41.11 10.10 2.53
C VAL A 131 42.35 10.63 1.82
N GLU A 132 42.19 11.67 1.01
CA GLU A 132 43.32 12.32 0.31
C GLU A 132 44.34 12.91 1.29
N ASP A 133 43.90 13.60 2.34
CA ASP A 133 44.73 14.19 3.34
C ASP A 133 45.51 13.15 4.17
N ALA A 134 44.80 12.02 4.49
CA ALA A 134 45.47 10.87 5.13
C ALA A 134 46.58 10.29 4.25
N ASN A 135 46.32 10.10 2.95
CA ASN A 135 47.33 9.60 2.02
C ASN A 135 48.50 10.59 1.81
N LYS A 136 48.19 11.89 1.75
CA LYS A 136 49.27 12.93 1.72
C LYS A 136 50.11 12.87 3.01
N ALA A 137 49.48 12.67 4.18
CA ALA A 137 50.23 12.58 5.43
C ALA A 137 51.10 11.31 5.48
N LEU A 138 50.58 10.15 5.02
CA LEU A 138 51.36 8.92 4.91
C LEU A 138 52.54 9.07 3.94
N SER A 139 52.35 9.72 2.80
CA SER A 139 53.43 10.01 1.85
C SER A 139 54.49 10.93 2.45
N LYS A 140 54.08 11.98 3.20
CA LYS A 140 55.06 12.82 3.93
C LYS A 140 55.82 12.04 4.99
N LEU A 141 55.18 11.16 5.73
CA LEU A 141 55.83 10.29 6.72
C LEU A 141 56.82 9.36 6.04
N GLU A 142 56.49 8.76 4.90
CA GLU A 142 57.40 7.96 4.11
C GLU A 142 58.66 8.76 3.69
N HIS A 143 58.50 10.00 3.25
CA HIS A 143 59.63 10.88 2.91
C HIS A 143 60.44 11.26 4.13
N ALA A 144 59.85 11.47 5.29
CA ALA A 144 60.53 11.83 6.54
C ALA A 144 61.43 10.71 7.07
N ILE A 145 60.99 9.46 6.94
CA ILE A 145 61.80 8.27 7.30
C ILE A 145 62.86 7.98 6.24
N GLY A 146 62.56 8.41 5.00
CA GLY A 146 63.36 8.03 3.85
C GLY A 146 63.17 6.56 3.46
N LYS A 147 63.72 6.19 2.33
CA LYS A 147 63.68 4.79 1.85
C LYS A 147 64.82 3.97 2.43
N ASN A 148 65.14 4.16 3.72
CA ASN A 148 66.26 3.48 4.35
C ASN A 148 65.86 2.02 4.67
N THR A 149 66.42 1.06 3.95
CA THR A 149 66.19 -0.37 4.13
C THR A 149 66.68 -0.91 5.48
N GLU A 150 67.59 -0.22 6.17
CA GLU A 150 68.03 -0.61 7.53
C GLU A 150 66.93 -0.45 8.58
N SER A 151 65.91 0.34 8.32
CA SER A 151 64.74 0.50 9.18
C SER A 151 63.67 -0.59 8.98
N TYR A 152 63.83 -1.46 7.99
CA TYR A 152 62.89 -2.54 7.73
C TYR A 152 63.07 -3.70 8.68
N LYS A 153 61.94 -4.31 9.14
CA LYS A 153 61.97 -5.52 9.92
C LYS A 153 61.78 -6.72 9.04
N TYR A 154 62.64 -7.71 9.24
CA TYR A 154 62.63 -8.98 8.54
C TYR A 154 62.40 -10.09 9.56
N ASP A 155 61.77 -11.16 9.20
CA ASP A 155 61.67 -12.39 9.96
C ASP A 155 62.96 -13.23 9.88
N ASP A 156 62.99 -14.33 10.61
CA ASP A 156 64.17 -15.23 10.67
C ASP A 156 64.41 -15.94 9.33
N GLN A 157 63.48 -15.89 8.38
CA GLN A 157 63.55 -16.47 7.05
C GLN A 157 63.90 -15.40 5.99
N GLY A 158 64.11 -14.16 6.39
CA GLY A 158 64.40 -13.01 5.51
C GLY A 158 63.19 -12.42 4.84
N GLY A 159 61.95 -12.76 5.30
CA GLY A 159 60.72 -12.19 4.87
C GLY A 159 60.50 -10.79 5.44
N LEU A 160 60.06 -9.84 4.65
CA LEU A 160 59.80 -8.47 5.09
C LEU A 160 58.51 -8.40 5.95
N VAL A 161 58.71 -8.25 7.26
CA VAL A 161 57.59 -8.20 8.27
C VAL A 161 57.02 -6.80 8.40
N GLN A 162 57.87 -5.79 8.28
CA GLN A 162 57.45 -4.40 8.41
C GLN A 162 58.05 -3.52 7.32
N ARG A 163 57.20 -2.82 6.66
CA ARG A 163 57.55 -1.92 5.55
C ARG A 163 57.19 -0.47 5.91
N TYR A 164 58.05 0.45 5.60
CA TYR A 164 57.89 1.87 5.93
C TYR A 164 57.59 2.75 4.72
N HIS A 165 57.22 2.14 3.57
CA HIS A 165 56.88 2.88 2.37
C HIS A 165 55.70 2.24 1.64
N GLY A 166 55.03 3.04 0.79
CA GLY A 166 53.88 2.60 0.01
C GLY A 166 52.69 2.24 0.88
N LEU A 167 52.47 2.97 1.96
CA LEU A 167 51.30 2.83 2.83
C LEU A 167 50.17 3.72 2.30
N ASP A 168 49.06 3.13 2.01
CA ASP A 168 47.83 3.85 1.64
C ASP A 168 46.75 3.67 2.69
N TYR A 169 46.06 4.75 2.97
CA TYR A 169 44.92 4.71 3.85
C TYR A 169 43.71 4.12 3.13
N THR A 170 43.24 2.99 3.63
CA THR A 170 42.00 2.37 3.19
C THR A 170 40.98 2.45 4.31
N PRO A 171 39.87 3.18 4.14
CA PRO A 171 38.83 3.28 5.16
C PRO A 171 38.24 1.91 5.52
N LYS A 172 38.15 1.57 6.82
CA LYS A 172 37.53 0.32 7.30
C LYS A 172 36.05 0.20 6.92
N LYS A 173 35.35 1.33 6.76
CA LYS A 173 33.99 1.41 6.26
C LYS A 173 33.97 2.26 5.01
N ASN A 174 33.51 1.68 3.91
CA ASN A 174 33.45 2.39 2.63
C ASN A 174 32.20 3.28 2.56
N VAL A 175 32.22 4.40 3.30
CA VAL A 175 31.14 5.39 3.31
C VAL A 175 30.96 6.04 1.94
N ALA A 176 32.03 6.19 1.16
CA ALA A 176 31.96 6.74 -0.20
C ALA A 176 31.06 5.89 -1.11
N CYS A 177 31.09 4.56 -1.00
CA CYS A 177 30.26 3.69 -1.80
C CYS A 177 28.75 3.90 -1.52
N LEU A 178 28.38 4.09 -0.26
CA LEU A 178 27.00 4.36 0.13
C LEU A 178 26.54 5.73 -0.39
N LEU A 179 27.36 6.76 -0.22
CA LEU A 179 27.08 8.12 -0.67
C LEU A 179 26.98 8.18 -2.21
N ASN A 180 27.87 7.50 -2.93
CA ASN A 180 27.80 7.44 -4.39
C ASN A 180 26.52 6.77 -4.89
N LYS A 181 26.14 5.62 -4.32
CA LYS A 181 24.88 4.96 -4.67
C LYS A 181 23.67 5.85 -4.42
N PHE A 182 23.66 6.58 -3.30
CA PHE A 182 22.58 7.51 -2.99
C PHE A 182 22.48 8.63 -4.01
N VAL A 183 23.61 9.28 -4.33
CA VAL A 183 23.69 10.37 -5.31
C VAL A 183 23.28 9.89 -6.72
N GLU A 184 23.76 8.75 -7.17
CA GLU A 184 23.40 8.17 -8.46
C GLU A 184 21.89 7.85 -8.55
N THR A 185 21.32 7.26 -7.48
CA THR A 185 19.90 6.93 -7.43
C THR A 185 19.05 8.20 -7.47
N TYR A 186 19.40 9.20 -6.67
CA TYR A 186 18.71 10.49 -6.69
C TYR A 186 18.73 11.14 -8.07
N ASN A 187 19.89 11.22 -8.71
CA ASN A 187 20.05 11.82 -10.05
C ASN A 187 19.24 11.09 -11.14
N ARG A 188 18.95 9.80 -10.96
CA ARG A 188 18.05 9.04 -11.86
C ARG A 188 16.57 9.35 -11.63
N MET A 189 16.20 9.70 -10.40
CA MET A 189 14.80 10.00 -10.06
C MET A 189 14.38 11.41 -10.48
N VAL A 190 15.35 12.35 -10.54
CA VAL A 190 15.08 13.77 -10.84
C VAL A 190 15.22 14.10 -12.33
N LYS A 191 15.79 13.19 -13.13
CA LYS A 191 15.85 13.28 -14.60
C LYS A 191 14.61 12.65 -15.23
#